data_003b2fe2855235335e6a5bfe459d3895
#
_entry.id   003b2fe2855235335e6a5bfe459d3895
#
_cell.length_a   1.000
_cell.length_b   1.000
_cell.length_c   1.000
_cell.angle_alpha   90.00
_cell.angle_beta   90.00
_cell.angle_gamma   90.00
#
_symmetry.space_group_name_H-M   'P 1'
#
loop_
_entity.id
_entity.type
_entity.pdbx_description
1 polymer ?
#
loop_
_entity_poly.entity_id
_entity_poly.type
_entity_poly.pdbx_seq_one_letter_code
_entity_poly.pdbx_strand_id
1 'polypeptide(L)'
;VRANFKPGAIRALFLSTTAFAVSFAVWGLVAALAPTFTQLYNLSAKQKSLMIAIPVLLGSLGRLPAGMLADRFGGRKVFAALLMLSAIPAAGIGFSQSYAQLLWLGVFVGMAGTSFAIGVSFTSKWFTADQQGTALGVYGMGNIGQSIAVFGAPVLALAFGSWRPVFFIFAVIAVVWGIVFYLFARNAPSTAKPKTFSENMAVLRSSPLAWVLSFFYFVTFGGFVAFSIYLPTLLKDLFRLTPADAGARTAGFVLLATLLRPVGGMLGDRFGGARVLIGVFLAVAILGVLMGCPWMPTFTIGALGTAAALGLGNGAVFKLVPEHFPKETGTVTGLVGAFGGLGGFFPPLALGVIRDATGGYALGFVFLAIFSLLCLVINHFVFVKQVRRPGYAETSNGPASGLNVQI
;
A
#
# COMPACT_ATOMS: atom_id res chain seq x y z
N VAL A 1 -19.80 -24.09 -3.86
CA VAL A 1 -18.79 -24.40 -2.84
C VAL A 1 -19.02 -23.46 -1.67
N ARG A 2 -19.55 -23.94 -0.54
CA ARG A 2 -19.67 -23.15 0.70
C ARG A 2 -18.24 -22.92 1.21
N ALA A 3 -17.79 -21.67 1.21
CA ALA A 3 -16.51 -21.30 1.79
C ALA A 3 -16.55 -21.62 3.30
N ASN A 4 -15.79 -22.61 3.72
CA ASN A 4 -15.70 -23.03 5.12
C ASN A 4 -14.68 -22.11 5.82
N PHE A 5 -15.13 -20.95 6.30
CA PHE A 5 -14.28 -20.01 7.02
C PHE A 5 -14.05 -20.48 8.47
N LYS A 6 -12.84 -20.26 8.99
CA LYS A 6 -12.59 -20.42 10.42
C LYS A 6 -13.57 -19.55 11.23
N PRO A 7 -14.14 -20.05 12.33
CA PRO A 7 -15.03 -19.25 13.16
C PRO A 7 -14.35 -17.94 13.59
N GLY A 8 -14.96 -16.79 13.27
CA GLY A 8 -14.42 -15.46 13.54
C GLY A 8 -13.59 -14.82 12.42
N ALA A 9 -13.29 -15.52 11.31
CA ALA A 9 -12.49 -14.99 10.20
C ALA A 9 -13.10 -13.74 9.56
N ILE A 10 -14.40 -13.77 9.26
CA ILE A 10 -15.11 -12.62 8.67
C ILE A 10 -15.10 -11.42 9.61
N ARG A 11 -15.32 -11.65 10.92
CA ARG A 11 -15.21 -10.58 11.92
C ARG A 11 -13.80 -9.99 11.99
N ALA A 12 -12.76 -10.84 11.96
CA ALA A 12 -11.38 -10.41 11.95
C ALA A 12 -11.08 -9.57 10.70
N LEU A 13 -11.56 -10.01 9.53
CA LEU A 13 -11.40 -9.27 8.26
C LEU A 13 -12.10 -7.91 8.33
N PHE A 14 -13.36 -7.85 8.76
CA PHE A 14 -14.10 -6.59 8.88
C PHE A 14 -13.39 -5.62 9.82
N LEU A 15 -13.05 -6.07 11.03
CA LEU A 15 -12.39 -5.23 12.03
C LEU A 15 -11.01 -4.74 11.53
N SER A 16 -10.22 -5.59 10.88
CA SER A 16 -8.90 -5.19 10.39
C SER A 16 -8.99 -4.26 9.19
N THR A 17 -9.91 -4.49 8.26
CA THR A 17 -10.12 -3.60 7.10
C THR A 17 -10.56 -2.21 7.54
N THR A 18 -11.49 -2.12 8.49
CA THR A 18 -11.94 -0.84 9.02
C THR A 18 -10.85 -0.14 9.84
N ALA A 19 -10.08 -0.91 10.65
CA ALA A 19 -8.93 -0.38 11.37
C ALA A 19 -7.87 0.20 10.40
N PHE A 20 -7.65 -0.48 9.27
CA PHE A 20 -6.78 0.00 8.22
C PHE A 20 -7.32 1.28 7.57
N ALA A 21 -8.63 1.34 7.29
CA ALA A 21 -9.26 2.55 6.75
C ALA A 21 -9.14 3.76 7.70
N VAL A 22 -9.38 3.56 9.00
CA VAL A 22 -9.21 4.61 10.01
C VAL A 22 -7.76 5.07 10.09
N SER A 23 -6.79 4.14 10.12
CA SER A 23 -5.36 4.48 10.12
C SER A 23 -4.97 5.30 8.88
N PHE A 24 -5.42 4.88 7.69
CA PHE A 24 -5.09 5.57 6.44
C PHE A 24 -5.82 6.90 6.30
N ALA A 25 -6.98 7.06 6.92
CA ALA A 25 -7.63 8.35 7.02
C ALA A 25 -6.79 9.33 7.87
N VAL A 26 -6.32 8.91 9.05
CA VAL A 26 -5.42 9.73 9.88
C VAL A 26 -4.14 10.07 9.12
N TRP A 27 -3.52 9.09 8.45
CA TRP A 27 -2.31 9.28 7.66
C TRP A 27 -2.49 10.27 6.51
N GLY A 28 -3.66 10.28 5.87
CA GLY A 28 -3.98 11.15 4.74
C GLY A 28 -4.28 12.61 5.09
N LEU A 29 -4.53 12.95 6.36
CA LEU A 29 -5.01 14.29 6.76
C LEU A 29 -4.07 15.43 6.38
N VAL A 30 -2.75 15.25 6.57
CA VAL A 30 -1.75 16.29 6.25
C VAL A 30 -1.76 16.62 4.76
N ALA A 31 -1.81 15.59 3.92
CA ALA A 31 -1.89 15.75 2.47
C ALA A 31 -3.24 16.35 2.04
N ALA A 32 -4.34 15.93 2.66
CA ALA A 32 -5.69 16.42 2.38
C ALA A 32 -5.84 17.92 2.64
N LEU A 33 -5.23 18.42 3.71
CA LEU A 33 -5.27 19.84 4.11
C LEU A 33 -4.01 20.62 3.68
N ALA A 34 -3.18 20.06 2.81
CA ALA A 34 -1.98 20.73 2.30
C ALA A 34 -2.26 22.09 1.63
N PRO A 35 -3.33 22.29 0.86
CA PRO A 35 -3.67 23.63 0.35
C PRO A 35 -3.91 24.64 1.45
N THR A 36 -4.63 24.26 2.51
CA THR A 36 -4.91 25.12 3.67
C THR A 36 -3.62 25.51 4.39
N PHE A 37 -2.71 24.57 4.64
CA PHE A 37 -1.44 24.85 5.28
C PHE A 37 -0.50 25.66 4.41
N THR A 38 -0.56 25.47 3.07
CA THR A 38 0.21 26.28 2.12
C THR A 38 -0.16 27.74 2.22
N GLN A 39 -1.46 28.05 2.30
CA GLN A 39 -1.94 29.42 2.46
C GLN A 39 -1.64 29.97 3.86
N LEU A 40 -1.90 29.17 4.91
CA LEU A 40 -1.74 29.61 6.31
C LEU A 40 -0.29 29.97 6.66
N TYR A 41 0.68 29.19 6.18
CA TYR A 41 2.08 29.36 6.50
C TYR A 41 2.91 29.93 5.34
N ASN A 42 2.28 30.37 4.24
CA ASN A 42 2.95 30.88 3.03
C ASN A 42 4.06 29.92 2.52
N LEU A 43 3.72 28.63 2.42
CA LEU A 43 4.72 27.60 2.09
C LEU A 43 5.18 27.69 0.64
N SER A 44 6.47 27.62 0.43
CA SER A 44 7.05 27.38 -0.89
C SER A 44 6.67 25.99 -1.42
N ALA A 45 6.80 25.78 -2.74
CA ALA A 45 6.55 24.49 -3.37
C ALA A 45 7.39 23.35 -2.73
N LYS A 46 8.65 23.65 -2.39
CA LYS A 46 9.56 22.71 -1.70
C LYS A 46 9.05 22.35 -0.30
N GLN A 47 8.63 23.33 0.48
CA GLN A 47 8.10 23.11 1.82
C GLN A 47 6.81 22.31 1.81
N LYS A 48 5.88 22.62 0.87
CA LYS A 48 4.65 21.85 0.66
C LYS A 48 4.95 20.39 0.31
N SER A 49 5.87 20.16 -0.63
CA SER A 49 6.27 18.81 -1.04
C SER A 49 6.88 18.03 0.12
N LEU A 50 7.75 18.65 0.91
CA LEU A 50 8.36 18.04 2.09
C LEU A 50 7.30 17.66 3.14
N MET A 51 6.35 18.54 3.42
CA MET A 51 5.26 18.30 4.36
C MET A 51 4.42 17.08 3.98
N ILE A 52 4.14 16.89 2.69
CA ILE A 52 3.38 15.74 2.20
C ILE A 52 4.23 14.47 2.19
N ALA A 53 5.50 14.57 1.84
CA ALA A 53 6.40 13.42 1.65
C ALA A 53 6.86 12.79 2.98
N ILE A 54 7.07 13.57 4.03
CA ILE A 54 7.58 13.08 5.32
C ILE A 54 6.69 11.98 5.93
N PRO A 55 5.37 12.15 6.07
CA PRO A 55 4.51 11.08 6.58
C PRO A 55 4.55 9.81 5.72
N VAL A 56 4.70 9.96 4.39
CA VAL A 56 4.79 8.83 3.45
C VAL A 56 6.08 8.05 3.69
N LEU A 57 7.19 8.74 3.86
CA LEU A 57 8.49 8.11 4.08
C LEU A 57 8.50 7.29 5.36
N LEU A 58 8.09 7.88 6.49
CA LEU A 58 8.06 7.15 7.76
C LEU A 58 7.01 6.04 7.74
N GLY A 59 5.84 6.29 7.16
CA GLY A 59 4.80 5.28 6.96
C GLY A 59 5.29 4.08 6.13
N SER A 60 6.23 4.31 5.21
CA SER A 60 6.82 3.25 4.40
C SER A 60 7.90 2.47 5.17
N LEU A 61 8.92 3.16 5.67
CA LEU A 61 10.04 2.52 6.37
C LEU A 61 9.59 1.86 7.69
N GLY A 62 8.67 2.48 8.40
CA GLY A 62 8.11 1.96 9.65
C GLY A 62 7.30 0.68 9.51
N ARG A 63 6.90 0.29 8.28
CA ARG A 63 6.18 -0.98 8.03
C ARG A 63 7.00 -2.20 8.45
N LEU A 64 8.31 -2.16 8.25
CA LEU A 64 9.18 -3.26 8.61
C LEU A 64 9.18 -3.54 10.13
N PRO A 65 9.55 -2.60 11.02
CA PRO A 65 9.45 -2.83 12.45
C PRO A 65 8.02 -3.10 12.93
N ALA A 66 6.99 -2.47 12.34
CA ALA A 66 5.60 -2.73 12.69
C ALA A 66 5.16 -4.16 12.36
N GLY A 67 5.60 -4.69 11.22
CA GLY A 67 5.38 -6.09 10.83
C GLY A 67 6.06 -7.07 11.78
N MET A 68 7.31 -6.82 12.17
CA MET A 68 8.04 -7.62 13.15
C MET A 68 7.35 -7.60 14.53
N LEU A 69 6.87 -6.44 14.97
CA LEU A 69 6.10 -6.33 16.22
C LEU A 69 4.79 -7.14 16.15
N ALA A 70 4.10 -7.11 14.99
CA ALA A 70 2.88 -7.89 14.79
C ALA A 70 3.12 -9.40 14.82
N ASP A 71 4.24 -9.87 14.27
CA ASP A 71 4.62 -11.28 14.33
C ASP A 71 4.99 -11.70 15.75
N ARG A 72 5.66 -10.84 16.52
CA ARG A 72 6.12 -11.14 17.88
C ARG A 72 5.03 -11.03 18.94
N PHE A 73 4.25 -9.94 18.95
CA PHE A 73 3.29 -9.61 20.01
C PHE A 73 1.84 -9.90 19.63
N GLY A 74 1.61 -10.29 18.37
CA GLY A 74 0.29 -10.53 17.79
C GLY A 74 -0.39 -9.26 17.28
N GLY A 75 -1.04 -9.38 16.11
CA GLY A 75 -1.63 -8.24 15.42
C GLY A 75 -2.68 -7.49 16.22
N ARG A 76 -3.47 -8.16 17.10
CA ARG A 76 -4.49 -7.52 17.93
C ARG A 76 -3.92 -6.38 18.78
N LYS A 77 -2.89 -6.66 19.56
CA LYS A 77 -2.29 -5.66 20.49
C LYS A 77 -1.58 -4.56 19.71
N VAL A 78 -0.81 -4.95 18.69
CA VAL A 78 0.02 -4.01 17.93
C VAL A 78 -0.85 -3.06 17.09
N PHE A 79 -1.93 -3.56 16.47
CA PHE A 79 -2.81 -2.71 15.68
C PHE A 79 -3.62 -1.74 16.56
N ALA A 80 -4.17 -2.22 17.67
CA ALA A 80 -4.86 -1.35 18.62
C ALA A 80 -3.94 -0.26 19.18
N ALA A 81 -2.72 -0.64 19.59
CA ALA A 81 -1.72 0.32 20.06
C ALA A 81 -1.36 1.36 18.97
N LEU A 82 -1.16 0.92 17.72
CA LEU A 82 -0.87 1.82 16.61
C LEU A 82 -1.98 2.86 16.42
N LEU A 83 -3.24 2.45 16.42
CA LEU A 83 -4.39 3.36 16.28
C LEU A 83 -4.42 4.40 17.39
N MET A 84 -4.27 3.97 18.65
CA MET A 84 -4.28 4.86 19.81
C MET A 84 -3.06 5.79 19.82
N LEU A 85 -1.87 5.28 19.51
CA LEU A 85 -0.64 6.08 19.46
C LEU A 85 -0.64 7.08 18.31
N SER A 86 -1.21 6.74 17.14
CA SER A 86 -1.31 7.66 16.00
C SER A 86 -2.29 8.81 16.26
N ALA A 87 -3.23 8.65 17.16
CA ALA A 87 -4.15 9.71 17.56
C ALA A 87 -3.44 10.87 18.28
N ILE A 88 -2.36 10.58 19.02
CA ILE A 88 -1.59 11.60 19.76
C ILE A 88 -1.00 12.66 18.83
N PRO A 89 -0.16 12.31 17.84
CA PRO A 89 0.38 13.31 16.91
C PRO A 89 -0.71 13.90 16.01
N ALA A 90 -1.77 13.18 15.67
CA ALA A 90 -2.91 13.74 14.95
C ALA A 90 -3.58 14.87 15.77
N ALA A 91 -3.94 14.62 17.02
CA ALA A 91 -4.45 15.66 17.91
C ALA A 91 -3.45 16.81 18.10
N GLY A 92 -2.16 16.48 18.23
CA GLY A 92 -1.07 17.45 18.32
C GLY A 92 -1.04 18.42 17.15
N ILE A 93 -1.28 17.96 15.91
CA ILE A 93 -1.39 18.83 14.73
C ILE A 93 -2.54 19.83 14.94
N GLY A 94 -3.66 19.44 15.49
CA GLY A 94 -4.77 20.34 15.81
C GLY A 94 -4.38 21.53 16.72
N PHE A 95 -3.33 21.38 17.53
CA PHE A 95 -2.76 22.46 18.36
C PHE A 95 -1.57 23.17 17.72
N SER A 96 -1.09 22.73 16.54
CA SER A 96 0.10 23.30 15.91
C SER A 96 -0.10 24.78 15.55
N GLN A 97 0.97 25.57 15.75
CA GLN A 97 1.00 27.01 15.48
C GLN A 97 2.08 27.40 14.45
N SER A 98 2.90 26.43 14.04
CA SER A 98 3.99 26.67 13.09
C SER A 98 4.19 25.51 12.13
N TYR A 99 4.78 25.81 10.97
CA TYR A 99 5.17 24.80 9.97
C TYR A 99 6.14 23.76 10.55
N ALA A 100 7.08 24.15 11.42
CA ALA A 100 8.01 23.22 12.05
C ALA A 100 7.30 22.21 12.95
N GLN A 101 6.34 22.64 13.77
CA GLN A 101 5.51 21.75 14.57
C GLN A 101 4.69 20.78 13.70
N LEU A 102 4.10 21.30 12.61
CA LEU A 102 3.34 20.48 11.66
C LEU A 102 4.23 19.39 11.03
N LEU A 103 5.47 19.72 10.65
CA LEU A 103 6.42 18.76 10.11
C LEU A 103 6.79 17.67 11.12
N TRP A 104 7.18 18.06 12.34
CA TRP A 104 7.55 17.10 13.39
C TRP A 104 6.41 16.16 13.76
N LEU A 105 5.21 16.70 13.94
CA LEU A 105 4.03 15.88 14.22
C LEU A 105 3.63 15.03 13.02
N GLY A 106 3.83 15.55 11.80
CA GLY A 106 3.62 14.82 10.55
C GLY A 106 4.53 13.58 10.43
N VAL A 107 5.78 13.63 10.92
CA VAL A 107 6.64 12.45 11.03
C VAL A 107 5.93 11.35 11.81
N PHE A 108 5.40 11.67 13.00
CA PHE A 108 4.74 10.68 13.86
C PHE A 108 3.36 10.24 13.34
N VAL A 109 2.61 11.12 12.68
CA VAL A 109 1.37 10.73 11.96
C VAL A 109 1.69 9.69 10.88
N GLY A 110 2.89 9.75 10.29
CA GLY A 110 3.38 8.74 9.36
C GLY A 110 3.30 7.30 9.90
N MET A 111 3.40 7.10 11.22
CA MET A 111 3.25 5.78 11.84
C MET A 111 1.93 5.10 11.47
N ALA A 112 0.84 5.85 11.30
CA ALA A 112 -0.45 5.28 10.91
C ALA A 112 -0.38 4.54 9.56
N GLY A 113 0.51 4.96 8.63
CA GLY A 113 0.78 4.27 7.37
C GLY A 113 1.40 2.87 7.52
N THR A 114 1.91 2.52 8.71
CA THR A 114 2.47 1.19 8.99
C THR A 114 1.41 0.12 9.24
N SER A 115 0.16 0.51 9.47
CA SER A 115 -0.99 -0.35 9.74
C SER A 115 -1.16 -1.47 8.72
N PHE A 116 -0.77 -1.24 7.47
CA PHE A 116 -0.87 -2.22 6.41
C PHE A 116 -0.13 -3.53 6.74
N ALA A 117 1.14 -3.45 7.20
CA ALA A 117 1.94 -4.64 7.52
C ALA A 117 1.37 -5.43 8.72
N ILE A 118 0.87 -4.71 9.71
CA ILE A 118 0.26 -5.32 10.90
C ILE A 118 -0.99 -6.11 10.51
N GLY A 119 -1.87 -5.49 9.72
CA GLY A 119 -3.14 -6.11 9.37
C GLY A 119 -3.02 -7.24 8.36
N VAL A 120 -2.03 -7.22 7.45
CA VAL A 120 -1.73 -8.37 6.59
C VAL A 120 -1.33 -9.57 7.45
N SER A 121 -0.40 -9.39 8.41
CA SER A 121 -0.01 -10.45 9.35
C SER A 121 -1.18 -10.94 10.20
N PHE A 122 -2.04 -10.03 10.65
CA PHE A 122 -3.21 -10.39 11.45
C PHE A 122 -4.26 -11.14 10.65
N THR A 123 -4.62 -10.62 9.46
CA THR A 123 -5.71 -11.14 8.64
C THR A 123 -5.36 -12.47 8.00
N SER A 124 -4.15 -12.62 7.44
CA SER A 124 -3.74 -13.84 6.72
C SER A 124 -3.87 -15.11 7.58
N LYS A 125 -3.62 -15.02 8.88
CA LYS A 125 -3.66 -16.16 9.81
C LYS A 125 -5.09 -16.72 10.05
N TRP A 126 -6.11 -15.95 9.72
CA TRP A 126 -7.51 -16.37 9.84
C TRP A 126 -8.02 -17.16 8.63
N PHE A 127 -7.34 -17.09 7.50
CA PHE A 127 -7.78 -17.70 6.25
C PHE A 127 -6.83 -18.82 5.81
N THR A 128 -7.39 -19.81 5.13
CA THR A 128 -6.61 -20.88 4.50
C THR A 128 -5.89 -20.39 3.26
N ALA A 129 -4.87 -21.09 2.81
CA ALA A 129 -4.03 -20.65 1.69
C ALA A 129 -4.82 -20.31 0.41
N ASP A 130 -5.90 -21.05 0.14
CA ASP A 130 -6.80 -20.85 -0.99
C ASP A 130 -7.76 -19.63 -0.86
N GLN A 131 -7.80 -19.01 0.30
CA GLN A 131 -8.66 -17.85 0.62
C GLN A 131 -7.87 -16.59 0.97
N GLN A 132 -6.57 -16.71 1.20
CA GLN A 132 -5.73 -15.60 1.68
C GLN A 132 -5.65 -14.45 0.69
N GLY A 133 -5.57 -14.73 -0.60
CA GLY A 133 -5.49 -13.69 -1.64
C GLY A 133 -6.75 -12.81 -1.65
N THR A 134 -7.93 -13.43 -1.65
CA THR A 134 -9.22 -12.72 -1.58
C THR A 134 -9.32 -11.91 -0.29
N ALA A 135 -9.03 -12.52 0.86
CA ALA A 135 -9.10 -11.85 2.16
C ALA A 135 -8.16 -10.65 2.26
N LEU A 136 -6.92 -10.79 1.79
CA LEU A 136 -5.93 -9.71 1.80
C LEU A 136 -6.25 -8.64 0.74
N GLY A 137 -6.86 -9.01 -0.37
CA GLY A 137 -7.41 -8.06 -1.34
C GLY A 137 -8.51 -7.19 -0.73
N VAL A 138 -9.47 -7.81 -0.01
CA VAL A 138 -10.52 -7.10 0.74
C VAL A 138 -9.91 -6.24 1.85
N TYR A 139 -8.95 -6.78 2.61
CA TYR A 139 -8.22 -5.99 3.61
C TYR A 139 -7.57 -4.76 2.96
N GLY A 140 -6.97 -4.92 1.78
CA GLY A 140 -6.34 -3.84 1.01
C GLY A 140 -7.30 -2.72 0.59
N MET A 141 -8.61 -2.96 0.55
CA MET A 141 -9.61 -1.90 0.32
C MET A 141 -9.64 -0.84 1.43
N GLY A 142 -9.07 -1.13 2.60
CA GLY A 142 -8.90 -0.12 3.66
C GLY A 142 -8.11 1.12 3.23
N ASN A 143 -7.38 1.08 2.09
CA ASN A 143 -6.83 2.29 1.46
C ASN A 143 -7.87 3.38 1.17
N ILE A 144 -9.16 3.04 1.11
CA ILE A 144 -10.26 4.01 0.95
C ILE A 144 -10.24 5.07 2.07
N GLY A 145 -9.65 4.76 3.22
CA GLY A 145 -9.48 5.70 4.32
C GLY A 145 -8.74 6.98 3.89
N GLN A 146 -7.70 6.85 3.05
CA GLN A 146 -7.00 8.01 2.50
C GLN A 146 -7.93 8.86 1.63
N SER A 147 -8.77 8.22 0.80
CA SER A 147 -9.76 8.94 -0.02
C SER A 147 -10.79 9.65 0.86
N ILE A 148 -11.26 9.00 1.93
CA ILE A 148 -12.17 9.61 2.91
C ILE A 148 -11.54 10.88 3.52
N ALA A 149 -10.25 10.85 3.87
CA ALA A 149 -9.56 12.03 4.38
C ALA A 149 -9.44 13.12 3.31
N VAL A 150 -9.03 12.76 2.08
CA VAL A 150 -8.81 13.74 0.99
C VAL A 150 -10.10 14.49 0.64
N PHE A 151 -11.23 13.80 0.60
CA PHE A 151 -12.52 14.43 0.31
C PHE A 151 -13.20 15.02 1.55
N GLY A 152 -13.17 14.29 2.67
CA GLY A 152 -13.90 14.65 3.87
C GLY A 152 -13.22 15.75 4.71
N ALA A 153 -11.89 15.76 4.81
CA ALA A 153 -11.20 16.73 5.65
C ALA A 153 -11.39 18.19 5.21
N PRO A 154 -11.31 18.56 3.91
CA PRO A 154 -11.62 19.92 3.47
C PRO A 154 -13.07 20.31 3.71
N VAL A 155 -14.02 19.38 3.50
CA VAL A 155 -15.46 19.63 3.73
C VAL A 155 -15.71 19.91 5.21
N LEU A 156 -15.15 19.09 6.10
CA LEU A 156 -15.26 19.32 7.54
C LEU A 156 -14.60 20.63 7.95
N ALA A 157 -13.42 20.95 7.39
CA ALA A 157 -12.73 22.20 7.68
C ALA A 157 -13.57 23.42 7.31
N LEU A 158 -14.27 23.37 6.16
CA LEU A 158 -15.21 24.41 5.76
C LEU A 158 -16.42 24.48 6.69
N ALA A 159 -17.01 23.34 7.03
CA ALA A 159 -18.18 23.28 7.90
C ALA A 159 -17.91 23.84 9.32
N PHE A 160 -16.71 23.62 9.86
CA PHE A 160 -16.31 24.16 11.16
C PHE A 160 -15.66 25.54 11.09
N GLY A 161 -15.46 26.10 9.91
CA GLY A 161 -14.72 27.36 9.73
C GLY A 161 -13.24 27.26 10.16
N SER A 162 -12.73 26.03 10.43
CA SER A 162 -11.38 25.77 10.90
C SER A 162 -10.94 24.36 10.57
N TRP A 163 -9.66 24.20 10.23
CA TRP A 163 -9.05 22.89 9.98
C TRP A 163 -8.72 22.12 11.28
N ARG A 164 -8.62 22.78 12.41
CA ARG A 164 -8.19 22.18 13.71
C ARG A 164 -9.14 21.09 14.22
N PRO A 165 -10.48 21.29 14.25
CA PRO A 165 -11.42 20.26 14.69
C PRO A 165 -11.33 18.96 13.89
N VAL A 166 -10.94 19.05 12.62
CA VAL A 166 -10.80 17.86 11.75
C VAL A 166 -9.80 16.86 12.34
N PHE A 167 -8.64 17.34 12.79
CA PHE A 167 -7.62 16.48 13.41
C PHE A 167 -8.10 15.86 14.73
N PHE A 168 -8.83 16.60 15.55
CA PHE A 168 -9.40 16.05 16.79
C PHE A 168 -10.46 14.98 16.52
N ILE A 169 -11.33 15.19 15.53
CA ILE A 169 -12.35 14.21 15.12
C ILE A 169 -11.69 12.90 14.69
N PHE A 170 -10.70 12.96 13.79
CA PHE A 170 -10.02 11.76 13.33
C PHE A 170 -9.16 11.11 14.44
N ALA A 171 -8.59 11.89 15.35
CA ALA A 171 -7.88 11.35 16.51
C ALA A 171 -8.85 10.59 17.44
N VAL A 172 -10.03 11.15 17.72
CA VAL A 172 -11.07 10.46 18.51
C VAL A 172 -11.53 9.18 17.82
N ILE A 173 -11.79 9.22 16.51
CA ILE A 173 -12.18 8.04 15.74
C ILE A 173 -11.09 6.95 15.84
N ALA A 174 -9.80 7.32 15.75
CA ALA A 174 -8.69 6.39 15.87
C ALA A 174 -8.61 5.76 17.27
N VAL A 175 -8.79 6.53 18.33
CA VAL A 175 -8.82 6.00 19.71
C VAL A 175 -10.01 5.06 19.90
N VAL A 176 -11.22 5.49 19.53
CA VAL A 176 -12.43 4.68 19.65
C VAL A 176 -12.28 3.37 18.88
N TRP A 177 -11.79 3.43 17.62
CA TRP A 177 -11.58 2.22 16.83
C TRP A 177 -10.45 1.35 17.38
N GLY A 178 -9.41 1.94 17.96
CA GLY A 178 -8.35 1.22 18.66
C GLY A 178 -8.88 0.43 19.86
N ILE A 179 -9.77 1.02 20.63
CA ILE A 179 -10.47 0.36 21.77
C ILE A 179 -11.39 -0.75 21.24
N VAL A 180 -12.22 -0.47 20.23
CA VAL A 180 -13.10 -1.46 19.59
C VAL A 180 -12.28 -2.63 19.05
N PHE A 181 -11.20 -2.36 18.35
CA PHE A 181 -10.32 -3.40 17.82
C PHE A 181 -9.70 -4.23 18.96
N TYR A 182 -9.20 -3.59 20.01
CA TYR A 182 -8.63 -4.28 21.17
C TYR A 182 -9.67 -5.18 21.87
N LEU A 183 -10.87 -4.72 22.06
CA LEU A 183 -11.91 -5.49 22.77
C LEU A 183 -12.47 -6.63 21.92
N PHE A 184 -12.70 -6.37 20.65
CA PHE A 184 -13.45 -7.26 19.79
C PHE A 184 -12.61 -8.12 18.84
N ALA A 185 -11.41 -7.72 18.46
CA ALA A 185 -10.54 -8.55 17.65
C ALA A 185 -9.90 -9.66 18.50
N ARG A 186 -9.58 -10.78 17.87
CA ARG A 186 -8.83 -11.88 18.47
C ARG A 186 -7.71 -12.28 17.52
N ASN A 187 -6.56 -12.68 18.06
CA ASN A 187 -5.53 -13.30 17.22
C ASN A 187 -6.00 -14.70 16.81
N ALA A 188 -5.66 -15.09 15.60
CA ALA A 188 -5.89 -16.47 15.17
C ALA A 188 -5.08 -17.44 16.07
N PRO A 189 -5.62 -18.63 16.40
CA PRO A 189 -4.86 -19.64 17.12
C PRO A 189 -3.57 -19.97 16.37
N SER A 190 -2.45 -19.97 17.08
CA SER A 190 -1.13 -20.32 16.53
C SER A 190 -0.35 -21.11 17.56
N THR A 191 0.23 -22.22 17.12
CA THR A 191 1.16 -23.03 17.92
C THR A 191 2.62 -22.62 17.69
N ALA A 192 2.88 -21.73 16.71
CA ALA A 192 4.22 -21.30 16.39
C ALA A 192 4.77 -20.35 17.48
N LYS A 193 5.99 -20.62 17.94
CA LYS A 193 6.71 -19.70 18.83
C LYS A 193 7.03 -18.39 18.09
N PRO A 194 6.84 -17.24 18.75
CA PRO A 194 7.22 -15.95 18.16
C PRO A 194 8.73 -15.92 17.90
N LYS A 195 9.11 -15.47 16.70
CA LYS A 195 10.52 -15.25 16.36
C LYS A 195 11.06 -13.98 17.03
N THR A 196 12.34 -14.01 17.34
CA THR A 196 13.06 -12.82 17.81
C THR A 196 13.28 -11.82 16.67
N PHE A 197 13.63 -10.58 17.02
CA PHE A 197 13.95 -9.55 16.02
C PHE A 197 15.13 -9.97 15.12
N SER A 198 16.16 -10.60 15.72
CA SER A 198 17.34 -11.10 15.00
C SER A 198 16.98 -12.20 14.01
N GLU A 199 16.14 -13.16 14.40
CA GLU A 199 15.68 -14.24 13.51
C GLU A 199 14.85 -13.68 12.33
N ASN A 200 14.01 -12.69 12.57
CA ASN A 200 13.26 -12.04 11.51
C ASN A 200 14.17 -11.28 10.53
N MET A 201 15.20 -10.59 11.03
CA MET A 201 16.21 -9.94 10.18
C MET A 201 17.05 -10.95 9.40
N ALA A 202 17.36 -12.10 9.98
CA ALA A 202 18.05 -13.17 9.27
C ALA A 202 17.26 -13.67 8.06
N VAL A 203 15.92 -13.82 8.18
CA VAL A 203 15.05 -14.20 7.06
C VAL A 203 15.14 -13.20 5.91
N LEU A 204 15.14 -11.89 6.21
CA LEU A 204 15.25 -10.85 5.17
C LEU A 204 16.62 -10.88 4.47
N ARG A 205 17.69 -11.20 5.19
CA ARG A 205 19.03 -11.30 4.62
C ARG A 205 19.24 -12.55 3.79
N SER A 206 18.65 -13.67 4.19
CA SER A 206 18.84 -14.98 3.56
C SER A 206 17.85 -15.29 2.45
N SER A 207 16.75 -14.53 2.31
CA SER A 207 15.70 -14.84 1.34
C SER A 207 15.67 -13.86 0.17
N PRO A 208 16.25 -14.21 -0.99
CA PRO A 208 16.10 -13.40 -2.22
C PRO A 208 14.64 -13.19 -2.63
N LEU A 209 13.78 -14.16 -2.32
CA LEU A 209 12.35 -14.12 -2.66
C LEU A 209 11.62 -12.93 -2.01
N ALA A 210 11.98 -12.56 -0.76
CA ALA A 210 11.41 -11.39 -0.10
C ALA A 210 11.72 -10.09 -0.87
N TRP A 211 12.91 -9.98 -1.45
CA TRP A 211 13.33 -8.86 -2.28
C TRP A 211 12.64 -8.85 -3.64
N VAL A 212 12.47 -10.02 -4.27
CA VAL A 212 11.70 -10.15 -5.52
C VAL A 212 10.27 -9.66 -5.33
N LEU A 213 9.58 -10.09 -4.26
CA LEU A 213 8.23 -9.61 -3.94
C LEU A 213 8.21 -8.11 -3.66
N SER A 214 9.28 -7.57 -3.07
CA SER A 214 9.45 -6.13 -2.84
C SER A 214 9.52 -5.35 -4.14
N PHE A 215 10.27 -5.83 -5.14
CA PHE A 215 10.31 -5.24 -6.48
C PHE A 215 8.96 -5.31 -7.20
N PHE A 216 8.24 -6.42 -7.06
CA PHE A 216 6.89 -6.53 -7.63
C PHE A 216 5.93 -5.51 -7.01
N TYR A 217 6.01 -5.33 -5.71
CA TYR A 217 5.14 -4.38 -5.03
C TYR A 217 5.58 -2.91 -5.24
N PHE A 218 6.87 -2.69 -5.52
CA PHE A 218 7.36 -1.38 -5.96
C PHE A 218 6.67 -0.94 -7.27
N VAL A 219 6.46 -1.86 -8.24
CA VAL A 219 5.70 -1.56 -9.45
C VAL A 219 4.21 -1.43 -9.14
N THR A 220 3.61 -2.43 -8.49
CA THR A 220 2.14 -2.49 -8.38
C THR A 220 1.59 -1.46 -7.41
N PHE A 221 2.08 -1.40 -6.19
CA PHE A 221 1.62 -0.41 -5.22
C PHE A 221 2.33 0.94 -5.38
N GLY A 222 3.62 0.91 -5.64
CA GLY A 222 4.37 2.15 -5.89
C GLY A 222 3.85 2.89 -7.11
N GLY A 223 3.58 2.19 -8.20
CA GLY A 223 2.93 2.77 -9.38
C GLY A 223 1.54 3.34 -9.05
N PHE A 224 0.72 2.59 -8.30
CA PHE A 224 -0.59 3.09 -7.82
C PHE A 224 -0.44 4.39 -7.04
N VAL A 225 0.46 4.47 -6.06
CA VAL A 225 0.66 5.67 -5.24
C VAL A 225 1.25 6.80 -6.06
N ALA A 226 2.24 6.52 -6.91
CA ALA A 226 2.85 7.51 -7.79
C ALA A 226 1.82 8.19 -8.70
N PHE A 227 0.97 7.40 -9.35
CA PHE A 227 -0.11 7.95 -10.18
C PHE A 227 -1.18 8.67 -9.36
N SER A 228 -1.55 8.16 -8.20
CA SER A 228 -2.54 8.85 -7.35
C SER A 228 -2.10 10.25 -6.93
N ILE A 229 -0.79 10.47 -6.80
CA ILE A 229 -0.20 11.77 -6.42
C ILE A 229 0.06 12.65 -7.65
N TYR A 230 0.61 12.08 -8.72
CA TYR A 230 1.16 12.85 -9.83
C TYR A 230 0.21 12.98 -11.04
N LEU A 231 -0.78 12.11 -11.18
CA LEU A 231 -1.73 12.12 -12.30
C LEU A 231 -2.49 13.47 -12.44
N PRO A 232 -2.90 14.17 -11.36
CA PRO A 232 -3.51 15.49 -11.51
C PRO A 232 -2.58 16.49 -12.20
N THR A 233 -1.29 16.45 -11.88
CA THR A 233 -0.27 17.31 -12.51
C THR A 233 -0.09 16.96 -13.98
N LEU A 234 0.05 15.66 -14.31
CA LEU A 234 0.14 15.17 -15.69
C LEU A 234 -1.06 15.63 -16.54
N LEU A 235 -2.28 15.48 -16.02
CA LEU A 235 -3.50 15.84 -16.72
C LEU A 235 -3.59 17.34 -16.97
N LYS A 236 -3.19 18.15 -16.02
CA LYS A 236 -3.12 19.62 -16.19
C LYS A 236 -2.07 20.02 -17.23
N ASP A 237 -0.90 19.43 -17.17
CA ASP A 237 0.21 19.80 -18.03
C ASP A 237 0.01 19.35 -19.47
N LEU A 238 -0.40 18.09 -19.69
CA LEU A 238 -0.55 17.51 -21.02
C LEU A 238 -1.85 17.95 -21.72
N PHE A 239 -2.93 18.08 -20.95
CA PHE A 239 -4.27 18.29 -21.54
C PHE A 239 -4.94 19.60 -21.09
N ARG A 240 -4.23 20.42 -20.31
CA ARG A 240 -4.73 21.72 -19.82
C ARG A 240 -6.07 21.64 -19.08
N LEU A 241 -6.30 20.50 -18.39
CA LEU A 241 -7.53 20.33 -17.62
C LEU A 241 -7.58 21.27 -16.40
N THR A 242 -8.79 21.60 -15.99
CA THR A 242 -8.99 22.29 -14.71
C THR A 242 -8.54 21.43 -13.53
N PRO A 243 -8.17 22.03 -12.39
CA PRO A 243 -7.81 21.26 -11.18
C PRO A 243 -8.93 20.30 -10.74
N ALA A 244 -10.19 20.70 -10.86
CA ALA A 244 -11.35 19.89 -10.52
C ALA A 244 -11.48 18.65 -11.42
N ASP A 245 -11.35 18.84 -12.74
CA ASP A 245 -11.43 17.76 -13.73
C ASP A 245 -10.27 16.76 -13.57
N ALA A 246 -9.05 17.27 -13.41
CA ALA A 246 -7.87 16.44 -13.17
C ALA A 246 -8.00 15.64 -11.87
N GLY A 247 -8.53 16.26 -10.81
CA GLY A 247 -8.81 15.61 -9.53
C GLY A 247 -9.86 14.51 -9.66
N ALA A 248 -10.99 14.78 -10.33
CA ALA A 248 -12.07 13.82 -10.54
C ALA A 248 -11.60 12.57 -11.31
N ARG A 249 -10.82 12.75 -12.39
CA ARG A 249 -10.25 11.66 -13.18
C ARG A 249 -9.23 10.84 -12.36
N THR A 250 -8.42 11.50 -11.55
CA THR A 250 -7.51 10.83 -10.63
C THR A 250 -8.26 10.03 -9.56
N ALA A 251 -9.36 10.56 -9.04
CA ALA A 251 -10.22 9.82 -8.12
C ALA A 251 -10.78 8.54 -8.76
N GLY A 252 -11.21 8.62 -10.03
CA GLY A 252 -11.62 7.44 -10.80
C GLY A 252 -10.51 6.39 -10.94
N PHE A 253 -9.26 6.80 -11.21
CA PHE A 253 -8.09 5.93 -11.23
C PHE A 253 -7.89 5.22 -9.88
N VAL A 254 -7.88 5.98 -8.78
CA VAL A 254 -7.67 5.45 -7.42
C VAL A 254 -8.78 4.48 -7.02
N LEU A 255 -10.04 4.85 -7.31
CA LEU A 255 -11.19 4.01 -7.01
C LEU A 255 -11.13 2.66 -7.74
N LEU A 256 -10.88 2.70 -9.06
CA LEU A 256 -10.78 1.50 -9.90
C LEU A 256 -9.67 0.58 -9.40
N ALA A 257 -8.46 1.11 -9.17
CA ALA A 257 -7.34 0.33 -8.67
C ALA A 257 -7.63 -0.27 -7.28
N THR A 258 -8.32 0.46 -6.40
CA THR A 258 -8.65 -0.03 -5.05
C THR A 258 -9.69 -1.14 -5.09
N LEU A 259 -10.74 -0.99 -5.90
CA LEU A 259 -11.83 -1.98 -6.02
C LEU A 259 -11.38 -3.28 -6.70
N LEU A 260 -10.35 -3.24 -7.54
CA LEU A 260 -9.81 -4.43 -8.22
C LEU A 260 -8.81 -5.24 -7.37
N ARG A 261 -8.41 -4.76 -6.18
CA ARG A 261 -7.55 -5.54 -5.27
C ARG A 261 -8.16 -6.87 -4.83
N PRO A 262 -9.42 -6.93 -4.38
CA PRO A 262 -10.06 -8.21 -4.06
C PRO A 262 -10.11 -9.15 -5.26
N VAL A 263 -10.39 -8.61 -6.45
CA VAL A 263 -10.41 -9.40 -7.68
C VAL A 263 -9.03 -9.99 -7.99
N GLY A 264 -7.96 -9.19 -7.85
CA GLY A 264 -6.58 -9.67 -7.99
C GLY A 264 -6.22 -10.76 -6.98
N GLY A 265 -6.66 -10.61 -5.74
CA GLY A 265 -6.50 -11.64 -4.70
C GLY A 265 -7.26 -12.93 -5.03
N MET A 266 -8.52 -12.80 -5.48
CA MET A 266 -9.36 -13.94 -5.90
C MET A 266 -8.76 -14.68 -7.10
N LEU A 267 -8.27 -13.94 -8.09
CA LEU A 267 -7.55 -14.53 -9.23
C LEU A 267 -6.26 -15.22 -8.77
N GLY A 268 -5.55 -14.62 -7.79
CA GLY A 268 -4.38 -15.21 -7.16
C GLY A 268 -4.70 -16.52 -6.42
N ASP A 269 -5.82 -16.59 -5.72
CA ASP A 269 -6.28 -17.82 -5.06
C ASP A 269 -6.64 -18.91 -6.07
N ARG A 270 -7.27 -18.54 -7.22
CA ARG A 270 -7.73 -19.49 -8.22
C ARG A 270 -6.64 -19.98 -9.17
N PHE A 271 -5.78 -19.08 -9.63
CA PHE A 271 -4.81 -19.34 -10.70
C PHE A 271 -3.35 -19.32 -10.22
N GLY A 272 -3.11 -18.90 -8.96
CA GLY A 272 -1.79 -18.63 -8.39
C GLY A 272 -1.33 -17.19 -8.63
N GLY A 273 -0.82 -16.54 -7.58
CA GLY A 273 -0.42 -15.13 -7.63
C GLY A 273 0.61 -14.82 -8.73
N ALA A 274 1.60 -15.69 -8.91
CA ALA A 274 2.65 -15.52 -9.92
C ALA A 274 2.11 -15.53 -11.36
N ARG A 275 1.11 -16.36 -11.66
CA ARG A 275 0.48 -16.39 -13.00
C ARG A 275 -0.31 -15.13 -13.28
N VAL A 276 -1.04 -14.62 -12.29
CA VAL A 276 -1.76 -13.35 -12.40
C VAL A 276 -0.80 -12.20 -12.66
N LEU A 277 0.36 -12.18 -12.00
CA LEU A 277 1.38 -11.15 -12.18
C LEU A 277 2.00 -11.13 -13.58
N ILE A 278 2.01 -12.25 -14.33
CA ILE A 278 2.40 -12.24 -15.74
C ILE A 278 1.51 -11.29 -16.55
N GLY A 279 0.19 -11.46 -16.42
CA GLY A 279 -0.78 -10.59 -17.10
C GLY A 279 -0.69 -9.14 -16.65
N VAL A 280 -0.50 -8.92 -15.34
CA VAL A 280 -0.37 -7.59 -14.74
C VAL A 280 0.84 -6.85 -15.29
N PHE A 281 2.03 -7.46 -15.23
CA PHE A 281 3.26 -6.78 -15.69
C PHE A 281 3.26 -6.54 -17.19
N LEU A 282 2.73 -7.47 -17.99
CA LEU A 282 2.56 -7.27 -19.41
C LEU A 282 1.58 -6.13 -19.71
N ALA A 283 0.44 -6.09 -19.01
CA ALA A 283 -0.54 -5.03 -19.17
C ALA A 283 0.03 -3.67 -18.78
N VAL A 284 0.73 -3.57 -17.62
CA VAL A 284 1.38 -2.31 -17.20
C VAL A 284 2.41 -1.83 -18.20
N ALA A 285 3.19 -2.74 -18.80
CA ALA A 285 4.18 -2.39 -19.82
C ALA A 285 3.51 -1.80 -21.07
N ILE A 286 2.50 -2.48 -21.62
CA ILE A 286 1.80 -2.04 -22.83
C ILE A 286 1.03 -0.73 -22.56
N LEU A 287 0.24 -0.70 -21.49
CA LEU A 287 -0.60 0.44 -21.16
C LEU A 287 0.23 1.67 -20.71
N GLY A 288 1.39 1.42 -20.07
CA GLY A 288 2.35 2.47 -19.76
C GLY A 288 2.86 3.16 -21.02
N VAL A 289 3.23 2.40 -22.05
CA VAL A 289 3.65 2.98 -23.33
C VAL A 289 2.52 3.79 -23.98
N LEU A 290 1.28 3.31 -23.93
CA LEU A 290 0.11 4.06 -24.42
C LEU A 290 -0.06 5.41 -23.74
N MET A 291 0.26 5.53 -22.45
CA MET A 291 0.23 6.82 -21.71
C MET A 291 1.28 7.82 -22.21
N GLY A 292 2.32 7.36 -22.90
CA GLY A 292 3.30 8.22 -23.54
C GLY A 292 2.76 9.00 -24.75
N CYS A 293 1.60 8.61 -25.30
CA CYS A 293 0.96 9.31 -26.39
C CYS A 293 0.13 10.49 -25.86
N PRO A 294 0.37 11.74 -26.27
CA PRO A 294 -0.32 12.93 -25.77
C PRO A 294 -1.71 13.13 -26.40
N TRP A 295 -2.47 12.07 -26.63
CA TRP A 295 -3.84 12.06 -27.10
C TRP A 295 -4.77 11.54 -26.02
N MET A 296 -5.76 12.35 -25.60
CA MET A 296 -6.59 12.09 -24.41
C MET A 296 -7.25 10.68 -24.39
N PRO A 297 -7.87 10.17 -25.47
CA PRO A 297 -8.45 8.82 -25.46
C PRO A 297 -7.43 7.72 -25.19
N THR A 298 -6.28 7.75 -25.86
CA THR A 298 -5.20 6.79 -25.67
C THR A 298 -4.64 6.85 -24.25
N PHE A 299 -4.39 8.06 -23.76
CA PHE A 299 -3.94 8.27 -22.38
C PHE A 299 -4.96 7.74 -21.37
N THR A 300 -6.27 7.99 -21.59
CA THR A 300 -7.32 7.51 -20.68
C THR A 300 -7.40 5.98 -20.64
N ILE A 301 -7.31 5.30 -21.80
CA ILE A 301 -7.27 3.85 -21.89
C ILE A 301 -6.02 3.33 -21.16
N GLY A 302 -4.86 3.94 -21.42
CA GLY A 302 -3.61 3.61 -20.74
C GLY A 302 -3.70 3.78 -19.21
N ALA A 303 -4.23 4.91 -18.75
CA ALA A 303 -4.33 5.23 -17.33
C ALA A 303 -5.32 4.31 -16.60
N LEU A 304 -6.54 4.15 -17.10
CA LEU A 304 -7.55 3.28 -16.47
C LEU A 304 -7.17 1.80 -16.55
N GLY A 305 -6.60 1.36 -17.68
CA GLY A 305 -6.08 0.00 -17.81
C GLY A 305 -4.91 -0.25 -16.84
N THR A 306 -3.99 0.71 -16.69
CA THR A 306 -2.91 0.64 -15.71
C THR A 306 -3.47 0.62 -14.29
N ALA A 307 -4.47 1.44 -13.96
CA ALA A 307 -5.15 1.39 -12.66
C ALA A 307 -5.68 -0.02 -12.35
N ALA A 308 -6.38 -0.61 -13.33
CA ALA A 308 -6.91 -1.97 -13.20
C ALA A 308 -5.79 -3.00 -12.98
N ALA A 309 -4.74 -2.96 -13.81
CA ALA A 309 -3.61 -3.88 -13.71
C ALA A 309 -2.87 -3.74 -12.36
N LEU A 310 -2.61 -2.51 -11.90
CA LEU A 310 -1.97 -2.26 -10.61
C LEU A 310 -2.83 -2.74 -9.44
N GLY A 311 -4.16 -2.53 -9.51
CA GLY A 311 -5.11 -3.04 -8.53
C GLY A 311 -5.07 -4.57 -8.43
N LEU A 312 -5.18 -5.27 -9.55
CA LEU A 312 -5.06 -6.73 -9.63
C LEU A 312 -3.70 -7.21 -9.10
N GLY A 313 -2.61 -6.53 -9.49
CA GLY A 313 -1.25 -6.84 -9.06
C GLY A 313 -1.06 -6.72 -7.55
N ASN A 314 -1.64 -5.68 -6.94
CA ASN A 314 -1.59 -5.50 -5.50
C ASN A 314 -2.21 -6.68 -4.72
N GLY A 315 -3.35 -7.21 -5.20
CA GLY A 315 -3.96 -8.40 -4.63
C GLY A 315 -3.11 -9.65 -4.83
N ALA A 316 -2.55 -9.82 -6.04
CA ALA A 316 -1.75 -11.00 -6.39
C ALA A 316 -0.41 -11.07 -5.63
N VAL A 317 0.29 -9.96 -5.43
CA VAL A 317 1.55 -9.92 -4.64
C VAL A 317 1.29 -10.36 -3.19
N PHE A 318 0.21 -9.84 -2.57
CA PHE A 318 -0.09 -10.20 -1.18
C PHE A 318 -0.70 -11.60 -1.01
N LYS A 319 -1.07 -12.29 -2.08
CA LYS A 319 -1.27 -13.73 -2.06
C LYS A 319 0.05 -14.47 -1.86
N LEU A 320 1.11 -14.07 -2.56
CA LEU A 320 2.40 -14.74 -2.52
C LEU A 320 3.15 -14.58 -1.18
N VAL A 321 2.95 -13.46 -0.46
CA VAL A 321 3.67 -13.21 0.80
C VAL A 321 3.35 -14.27 1.87
N PRO A 322 2.11 -14.48 2.32
CA PRO A 322 1.81 -15.49 3.34
C PRO A 322 1.97 -16.92 2.83
N GLU A 323 1.84 -17.14 1.52
CA GLU A 323 2.05 -18.45 0.90
C GLU A 323 3.50 -18.95 1.08
N HIS A 324 4.49 -18.05 0.89
CA HIS A 324 5.90 -18.39 0.99
C HIS A 324 6.51 -18.09 2.37
N PHE A 325 5.90 -17.21 3.15
CA PHE A 325 6.39 -16.77 4.46
C PHE A 325 5.29 -16.82 5.54
N PRO A 326 4.71 -18.00 5.81
CA PRO A 326 3.56 -18.10 6.72
C PRO A 326 3.90 -17.75 8.18
N LYS A 327 5.17 -17.92 8.59
CA LYS A 327 5.65 -17.63 9.94
C LYS A 327 6.15 -16.20 10.09
N GLU A 328 6.66 -15.58 9.02
CA GLU A 328 7.23 -14.23 8.96
C GLU A 328 6.40 -13.26 8.11
N THR A 329 5.11 -13.54 7.95
CA THR A 329 4.22 -12.76 7.07
C THR A 329 4.26 -11.28 7.38
N GLY A 330 4.26 -10.86 8.64
CA GLY A 330 4.32 -9.45 9.02
C GLY A 330 5.65 -8.80 8.68
N THR A 331 6.74 -9.49 8.96
CA THR A 331 8.11 -9.03 8.67
C THR A 331 8.33 -8.84 7.16
N VAL A 332 7.99 -9.86 6.36
CA VAL A 332 8.14 -9.79 4.90
C VAL A 332 7.16 -8.77 4.30
N THR A 333 5.93 -8.71 4.79
CA THR A 333 4.98 -7.65 4.40
C THR A 333 5.52 -6.26 4.73
N GLY A 334 6.23 -6.13 5.85
CA GLY A 334 6.89 -4.88 6.24
C GLY A 334 7.92 -4.43 5.20
N LEU A 335 8.80 -5.33 4.77
CA LEU A 335 9.78 -5.08 3.73
C LEU A 335 9.11 -4.77 2.38
N VAL A 336 8.24 -5.65 1.92
CA VAL A 336 7.49 -5.51 0.66
C VAL A 336 6.71 -4.20 0.64
N GLY A 337 6.03 -3.90 1.75
CA GLY A 337 5.28 -2.67 1.90
C GLY A 337 6.13 -1.40 1.94
N ALA A 338 7.33 -1.46 2.53
CA ALA A 338 8.28 -0.36 2.52
C ALA A 338 8.72 -0.03 1.08
N PHE A 339 9.09 -1.05 0.30
CA PHE A 339 9.44 -0.87 -1.11
C PHE A 339 8.28 -0.33 -1.95
N GLY A 340 7.07 -0.82 -1.72
CA GLY A 340 5.89 -0.25 -2.36
C GLY A 340 5.69 1.23 -2.05
N GLY A 341 5.92 1.66 -0.81
CA GLY A 341 5.86 3.07 -0.44
C GLY A 341 6.96 3.91 -1.10
N LEU A 342 8.19 3.38 -1.18
CA LEU A 342 9.31 4.02 -1.89
C LEU A 342 9.00 4.13 -3.40
N GLY A 343 8.33 3.13 -3.98
CA GLY A 343 7.83 3.18 -5.37
C GLY A 343 6.79 4.28 -5.60
N GLY A 344 6.09 4.74 -4.55
CA GLY A 344 5.22 5.92 -4.62
C GLY A 344 5.97 7.24 -4.50
N PHE A 345 7.18 7.23 -3.95
CA PHE A 345 7.97 8.43 -3.68
C PHE A 345 8.93 8.78 -4.83
N PHE A 346 9.73 7.83 -5.28
CA PHE A 346 10.79 8.09 -6.28
C PHE A 346 10.30 8.36 -7.71
N PRO A 347 9.33 7.60 -8.28
CA PRO A 347 8.90 7.81 -9.66
C PRO A 347 8.33 9.20 -9.94
N PRO A 348 7.52 9.84 -9.08
CA PRO A 348 7.09 11.23 -9.28
C PRO A 348 8.25 12.21 -9.38
N LEU A 349 9.29 12.04 -8.56
CA LEU A 349 10.51 12.87 -8.61
C LEU A 349 11.24 12.68 -9.93
N ALA A 350 11.40 11.42 -10.37
CA ALA A 350 12.04 11.09 -11.64
C ALA A 350 11.25 11.66 -12.83
N LEU A 351 9.92 11.61 -12.80
CA LEU A 351 9.07 12.19 -13.84
C LEU A 351 9.24 13.72 -13.93
N GLY A 352 9.39 14.41 -12.81
CA GLY A 352 9.68 15.84 -12.79
C GLY A 352 11.02 16.16 -13.47
N VAL A 353 12.09 15.45 -13.11
CA VAL A 353 13.41 15.60 -13.71
C VAL A 353 13.39 15.29 -15.22
N ILE A 354 12.72 14.21 -15.62
CA ILE A 354 12.59 13.83 -17.04
C ILE A 354 11.88 14.93 -17.83
N ARG A 355 10.78 15.47 -17.28
CA ARG A 355 10.04 16.56 -17.91
C ARG A 355 10.91 17.80 -18.12
N ASP A 356 11.64 18.20 -17.08
CA ASP A 356 12.52 19.39 -17.16
C ASP A 356 13.64 19.21 -18.18
N ALA A 357 14.18 17.97 -18.30
CA ALA A 357 15.26 17.66 -19.23
C ALA A 357 14.79 17.44 -20.69
N THR A 358 13.58 16.90 -20.91
CA THR A 358 13.11 16.45 -22.22
C THR A 358 11.90 17.20 -22.76
N GLY A 359 11.29 18.05 -21.96
CA GLY A 359 10.05 18.75 -22.27
C GLY A 359 8.78 17.88 -22.27
N GLY A 360 8.90 16.57 -21.90
CA GLY A 360 7.79 15.65 -21.90
C GLY A 360 7.87 14.54 -20.84
N TYR A 361 6.84 13.68 -20.81
CA TYR A 361 6.74 12.59 -19.84
C TYR A 361 6.96 11.20 -20.46
N ALA A 362 7.08 11.09 -21.79
CA ALA A 362 7.10 9.83 -22.52
C ALA A 362 8.21 8.88 -22.02
N LEU A 363 9.42 9.39 -21.78
CA LEU A 363 10.52 8.59 -21.23
C LEU A 363 10.20 7.99 -19.87
N GLY A 364 9.47 8.68 -19.01
CA GLY A 364 9.06 8.15 -17.71
C GLY A 364 8.13 6.95 -17.85
N PHE A 365 7.22 6.98 -18.82
CA PHE A 365 6.35 5.83 -19.12
C PHE A 365 7.12 4.67 -19.75
N VAL A 366 8.13 4.96 -20.57
CA VAL A 366 9.04 3.93 -21.09
C VAL A 366 9.82 3.27 -19.96
N PHE A 367 10.33 4.03 -18.97
CA PHE A 367 10.97 3.43 -17.81
C PHE A 367 10.02 2.56 -16.99
N LEU A 368 8.77 2.96 -16.80
CA LEU A 368 7.74 2.13 -16.17
C LEU A 368 7.55 0.81 -16.94
N ALA A 369 7.47 0.88 -18.26
CA ALA A 369 7.32 -0.31 -19.11
C ALA A 369 8.52 -1.24 -19.00
N ILE A 370 9.75 -0.72 -19.09
CA ILE A 370 10.99 -1.49 -18.96
C ILE A 370 11.06 -2.17 -17.58
N PHE A 371 10.78 -1.43 -16.51
CA PHE A 371 10.82 -1.96 -15.16
C PHE A 371 9.74 -3.05 -14.94
N SER A 372 8.56 -2.87 -15.54
CA SER A 372 7.49 -3.87 -15.51
C SER A 372 7.87 -5.13 -16.28
N LEU A 373 8.49 -5.01 -17.45
CA LEU A 373 9.02 -6.15 -18.21
C LEU A 373 10.14 -6.87 -17.46
N LEU A 374 11.01 -6.15 -16.76
CA LEU A 374 12.02 -6.76 -15.90
C LEU A 374 11.37 -7.59 -14.80
N CYS A 375 10.33 -7.05 -14.13
CA CYS A 375 9.55 -7.81 -13.15
C CYS A 375 8.87 -9.04 -13.77
N LEU A 376 8.37 -8.95 -15.01
CA LEU A 376 7.80 -10.08 -15.74
C LEU A 376 8.84 -11.19 -15.96
N VAL A 377 10.04 -10.83 -16.42
CA VAL A 377 11.15 -11.76 -16.61
C VAL A 377 11.55 -12.43 -15.28
N ILE A 378 11.74 -11.65 -14.22
CA ILE A 378 12.07 -12.19 -12.89
C ILE A 378 10.96 -13.13 -12.42
N ASN A 379 9.69 -12.74 -12.54
CA ASN A 379 8.55 -13.57 -12.16
C ASN A 379 8.53 -14.92 -12.92
N HIS A 380 8.83 -14.90 -14.22
CA HIS A 380 8.89 -16.12 -15.03
C HIS A 380 9.99 -17.06 -14.52
N PHE A 381 11.19 -16.56 -14.28
CA PHE A 381 12.32 -17.40 -13.86
C PHE A 381 12.16 -17.90 -12.40
N VAL A 382 11.68 -17.06 -11.50
CA VAL A 382 11.57 -17.40 -10.07
C VAL A 382 10.39 -18.33 -9.79
N PHE A 383 9.23 -18.06 -10.38
CA PHE A 383 8.02 -18.80 -10.01
C PHE A 383 7.54 -19.79 -11.09
N VAL A 384 7.59 -19.42 -12.37
CA VAL A 384 6.97 -20.23 -13.41
C VAL A 384 7.88 -21.37 -13.88
N LYS A 385 9.17 -21.10 -14.05
CA LYS A 385 10.13 -22.10 -14.51
C LYS A 385 10.44 -23.17 -13.44
N GLN A 386 10.42 -22.79 -12.15
CA GLN A 386 10.66 -23.72 -11.05
C GLN A 386 9.52 -24.74 -10.88
N VAL A 387 8.26 -24.32 -11.06
CA VAL A 387 7.09 -25.22 -10.99
C VAL A 387 7.11 -26.30 -12.08
N ARG A 388 7.82 -26.07 -13.20
CA ARG A 388 7.93 -27.04 -14.32
C ARG A 388 9.07 -28.06 -14.16
N ARG A 389 9.87 -27.99 -13.11
CA ARG A 389 10.90 -29.02 -12.86
C ARG A 389 10.24 -30.28 -12.31
N PRO A 390 10.44 -31.48 -12.95
CA PRO A 390 9.98 -32.76 -12.40
C PRO A 390 10.62 -32.97 -11.02
N GLY A 391 9.82 -33.25 -9.98
CA GLY A 391 10.27 -33.42 -8.60
C GLY A 391 9.80 -32.33 -7.62
N TYR A 392 9.25 -31.23 -8.06
CA TYR A 392 8.78 -30.16 -7.16
C TYR A 392 7.45 -30.51 -6.44
N ALA A 393 6.64 -31.40 -7.02
CA ALA A 393 5.37 -31.84 -6.42
C ALA A 393 5.54 -32.74 -5.19
N GLU A 394 6.68 -33.41 -5.03
CA GLU A 394 6.93 -34.31 -3.90
C GLU A 394 7.48 -33.59 -2.66
N THR A 395 8.04 -32.39 -2.81
CA THR A 395 8.61 -31.61 -1.69
C THR A 395 7.64 -30.63 -1.04
N SER A 396 6.49 -30.37 -1.67
CA SER A 396 5.48 -29.42 -1.14
C SER A 396 4.69 -29.94 0.07
N ASN A 397 4.77 -31.25 0.37
CA ASN A 397 4.14 -31.88 1.53
C ASN A 397 5.08 -32.15 2.70
N GLY A 398 6.37 -31.75 2.61
CA GLY A 398 7.36 -31.86 3.69
C GLY A 398 7.56 -30.54 4.43
N PRO A 399 8.09 -30.58 5.69
CA PRO A 399 8.39 -29.36 6.43
C PRO A 399 9.41 -28.53 5.65
N ALA A 400 9.14 -27.22 5.53
CA ALA A 400 9.91 -26.24 4.77
C ALA A 400 11.42 -26.35 5.04
N SER A 401 12.13 -27.14 4.23
CA SER A 401 13.57 -27.13 4.15
C SER A 401 13.98 -26.00 3.20
N GLY A 402 14.86 -25.13 3.67
CA GLY A 402 15.28 -23.92 3.01
C GLY A 402 15.65 -24.13 1.53
N LEU A 403 14.98 -23.42 0.65
CA LEU A 403 15.34 -23.31 -0.75
C LEU A 403 16.69 -22.57 -0.85
N ASN A 404 17.78 -23.33 -0.96
CA ASN A 404 19.05 -22.81 -1.46
C ASN A 404 18.89 -22.54 -2.96
N VAL A 405 18.59 -21.29 -3.31
CA VAL A 405 18.74 -20.80 -4.69
C VAL A 405 20.23 -20.58 -4.91
N GLN A 406 20.90 -21.54 -5.51
CA GLN A 406 22.19 -21.30 -6.17
C GLN A 406 21.88 -20.53 -7.47
N ILE A 407 22.37 -19.32 -7.55
CA ILE A 407 22.41 -18.48 -8.76
C ILE A 407 23.48 -19.01 -9.72
#